data_ce7b5a1436517104c323dfe4fa84c536
#
_entry.id   ce7b5a1436517104c323dfe4fa84c536
#
_cell.length_a   1.000
_cell.length_b   1.000
_cell.length_c   1.000
_cell.angle_alpha   90.00
_cell.angle_beta   90.00
_cell.angle_gamma   90.00
#
_symmetry.space_group_name_H-M   'P 1'
#
loop_
_entity.id
_entity.type
_entity.pdbx_description
1 polymer ?
#
loop_
_entity_poly.entity_id
_entity_poly.type
_entity_poly.pdbx_seq_one_letter_code
_entity_poly.pdbx_strand_id
1 'polypeptide(L)'
;MGEIEKMNHTKVTEFIILGFFELPEMQTLLFLVFLIIYLMSFTGNLLIIFTVCSNSQLHSPMFFFLSNLSFLEICYVTVTVPKLLAVLIAQNKTISFMQCMMQMYLFLACTVIEFHILTAMAYDRYVAICKPLHYTIIMNRKVCIILAIVSWIIAFLDLVPQVTLISQSSFCSSNEINHFFCDITALMTLSCSETYVIETINYIEGPLVGFTPFILTVISYVYIISAVLKIHSATSRQKTFSTCSSHLIVVLLFYGTSIEERKRQQQQQTEEQEDPQVDVLYDPHKSPGYTTIESSA
;
A
#
# COMPACT_ATOMS: atom_id res chain seq x y z
N MET A 1 -2.64 -40.38 31.86
CA MET A 1 -3.55 -40.29 30.72
C MET A 1 -4.11 -38.85 30.76
N GLY A 2 -3.34 -37.95 30.23
CA GLY A 2 -3.67 -36.49 30.28
C GLY A 2 -4.54 -36.16 29.08
N GLU A 3 -5.72 -35.64 29.32
CA GLU A 3 -6.53 -34.97 28.32
C GLU A 3 -5.79 -33.73 27.87
N ILE A 4 -5.32 -33.77 26.62
CA ILE A 4 -4.87 -32.57 25.91
C ILE A 4 -6.14 -31.75 25.67
N GLU A 5 -6.32 -30.69 26.46
CA GLU A 5 -7.32 -29.68 26.22
C GLU A 5 -7.11 -29.14 24.79
N LYS A 6 -7.98 -29.58 23.88
CA LYS A 6 -8.09 -29.02 22.56
C LYS A 6 -8.47 -27.55 22.75
N MET A 7 -7.50 -26.66 22.69
CA MET A 7 -7.76 -25.24 22.51
C MET A 7 -8.67 -25.09 21.30
N ASN A 8 -9.90 -24.71 21.58
CA ASN A 8 -10.92 -24.47 20.58
C ASN A 8 -10.48 -23.24 19.79
N HIS A 9 -9.73 -23.45 18.70
CA HIS A 9 -9.40 -22.40 17.75
C HIS A 9 -10.71 -21.92 17.10
N THR A 10 -11.38 -20.99 17.74
CA THR A 10 -12.48 -20.26 17.11
C THR A 10 -11.91 -19.45 15.97
N LYS A 11 -12.13 -19.93 14.76
CA LYS A 11 -11.72 -19.23 13.55
C LYS A 11 -12.32 -17.82 13.58
N VAL A 12 -11.48 -16.78 13.59
CA VAL A 12 -11.93 -15.39 13.55
C VAL A 12 -12.74 -15.17 12.27
N THR A 13 -14.00 -14.79 12.42
CA THR A 13 -14.92 -14.53 11.31
C THR A 13 -15.03 -13.05 10.98
N GLU A 14 -14.75 -12.19 11.98
CA GLU A 14 -14.88 -10.73 11.87
C GLU A 14 -13.78 -10.04 12.66
N PHE A 15 -13.30 -8.92 12.13
CA PHE A 15 -12.39 -7.99 12.81
C PHE A 15 -13.12 -6.71 13.19
N ILE A 16 -12.61 -5.99 14.20
CA ILE A 16 -13.10 -4.70 14.66
C ILE A 16 -12.04 -3.64 14.34
N ILE A 17 -12.39 -2.69 13.49
CA ILE A 17 -11.50 -1.57 13.13
C ILE A 17 -11.66 -0.49 14.20
N LEU A 18 -10.58 -0.18 14.95
CA LEU A 18 -10.60 0.84 16.00
C LEU A 18 -10.42 2.25 15.42
N GLY A 19 -9.51 2.46 14.51
CA GLY A 19 -9.32 3.72 13.78
C GLY A 19 -9.30 4.97 14.66
N PHE A 20 -9.95 6.05 14.21
CA PHE A 20 -10.01 7.36 14.88
C PHE A 20 -11.08 7.47 15.99
N PHE A 21 -11.47 6.37 16.65
CA PHE A 21 -12.63 6.34 17.55
C PHE A 21 -12.43 6.99 18.90
N GLU A 22 -11.23 7.39 19.25
CA GLU A 22 -10.93 8.07 20.52
C GLU A 22 -11.47 9.51 20.59
N LEU A 23 -11.97 10.05 19.48
CA LEU A 23 -12.43 11.43 19.37
C LEU A 23 -13.87 11.51 18.84
N PRO A 24 -14.91 11.17 19.64
CA PRO A 24 -16.31 11.15 19.18
C PRO A 24 -16.78 12.50 18.62
N GLU A 25 -16.32 13.61 19.20
CA GLU A 25 -16.69 14.96 18.78
C GLU A 25 -16.16 15.31 17.37
N MET A 26 -15.08 14.66 16.93
CA MET A 26 -14.46 14.91 15.62
C MET A 26 -14.97 13.96 14.51
N GLN A 27 -15.75 12.94 14.83
CA GLN A 27 -16.18 11.91 13.85
C GLN A 27 -16.92 12.51 12.66
N THR A 28 -17.84 13.44 12.91
CA THR A 28 -18.61 14.11 11.85
C THR A 28 -17.70 14.98 10.96
N LEU A 29 -16.76 15.69 11.57
CA LEU A 29 -15.79 16.49 10.83
C LEU A 29 -14.90 15.61 9.96
N LEU A 30 -14.35 14.54 10.53
CA LEU A 30 -13.53 13.56 9.82
C LEU A 30 -14.30 12.93 8.66
N PHE A 31 -15.57 12.55 8.91
CA PHE A 31 -16.42 12.02 7.84
C PHE A 31 -16.55 13.00 6.68
N LEU A 32 -16.85 14.26 6.93
CA LEU A 32 -16.99 15.28 5.88
C LEU A 32 -15.67 15.49 5.13
N VAL A 33 -14.56 15.56 5.86
CA VAL A 33 -13.23 15.72 5.26
C VAL A 33 -12.89 14.54 4.34
N PHE A 34 -13.02 13.30 4.83
CA PHE A 34 -12.73 12.11 4.01
C PHE A 34 -13.70 11.95 2.84
N LEU A 35 -14.98 12.31 3.01
CA LEU A 35 -15.95 12.30 1.92
C LEU A 35 -15.55 13.31 0.81
N ILE A 36 -15.17 14.52 1.19
CA ILE A 36 -14.73 15.55 0.23
C ILE A 36 -13.47 15.08 -0.51
N ILE A 37 -12.47 14.57 0.21
CA ILE A 37 -11.24 14.05 -0.38
C ILE A 37 -11.55 12.90 -1.35
N TYR A 38 -12.43 11.96 -0.96
CA TYR A 38 -12.84 10.85 -1.82
C TYR A 38 -13.51 11.33 -3.11
N LEU A 39 -14.49 12.23 -2.99
CA LEU A 39 -15.20 12.77 -4.16
C LEU A 39 -14.28 13.57 -5.07
N MET A 40 -13.37 14.37 -4.53
CA MET A 40 -12.38 15.12 -5.29
C MET A 40 -11.41 14.20 -6.03
N SER A 41 -10.88 13.19 -5.35
CA SER A 41 -9.99 12.19 -5.95
C SER A 41 -10.71 11.40 -7.05
N PHE A 42 -11.90 10.89 -6.75
CA PHE A 42 -12.70 10.11 -7.72
C PHE A 42 -13.05 10.93 -8.97
N THR A 43 -13.63 12.12 -8.78
CA THR A 43 -14.05 12.98 -9.90
C THR A 43 -12.88 13.53 -10.69
N GLY A 44 -11.80 13.93 -10.02
CA GLY A 44 -10.59 14.44 -10.66
C GLY A 44 -9.92 13.39 -11.55
N ASN A 45 -9.75 12.18 -11.05
CA ASN A 45 -9.16 11.09 -11.83
C ASN A 45 -10.08 10.63 -12.98
N LEU A 46 -11.39 10.59 -12.75
CA LEU A 46 -12.36 10.30 -13.82
C LEU A 46 -12.31 11.35 -14.94
N LEU A 47 -12.17 12.64 -14.58
CA LEU A 47 -12.02 13.73 -15.55
C LEU A 47 -10.72 13.58 -16.36
N ILE A 48 -9.61 13.20 -15.74
CA ILE A 48 -8.35 12.93 -16.47
C ILE A 48 -8.55 11.80 -17.48
N ILE A 49 -9.11 10.68 -17.08
CA ILE A 49 -9.37 9.54 -17.98
C ILE A 49 -10.26 9.99 -19.14
N PHE A 50 -11.38 10.67 -18.84
CA PHE A 50 -12.30 11.15 -19.86
C PHE A 50 -11.62 12.10 -20.84
N THR A 51 -10.83 13.05 -20.36
CA THR A 51 -10.12 14.03 -21.19
C THR A 51 -9.10 13.35 -22.10
N VAL A 52 -8.33 12.40 -21.58
CA VAL A 52 -7.35 11.64 -22.39
C VAL A 52 -8.05 10.79 -23.44
N CYS A 53 -9.12 10.11 -23.08
CA CYS A 53 -9.86 9.26 -24.03
C CYS A 53 -10.57 10.05 -25.12
N SER A 54 -11.12 11.23 -24.80
CA SER A 54 -11.91 12.06 -25.73
C SER A 54 -11.06 12.88 -26.67
N ASN A 55 -9.80 13.17 -26.34
CA ASN A 55 -8.94 14.04 -27.11
C ASN A 55 -7.78 13.29 -27.77
N SER A 56 -7.85 13.10 -29.10
CA SER A 56 -6.82 12.40 -29.87
C SER A 56 -5.42 13.03 -29.79
N GLN A 57 -5.34 14.34 -29.51
CA GLN A 57 -4.05 15.03 -29.32
C GLN A 57 -3.32 14.57 -28.04
N LEU A 58 -4.04 14.00 -27.07
CA LEU A 58 -3.50 13.46 -25.82
C LEU A 58 -3.15 11.97 -25.91
N HIS A 59 -3.22 11.34 -27.08
CA HIS A 59 -2.90 9.91 -27.26
C HIS A 59 -1.38 9.65 -27.34
N SER A 60 -0.58 10.27 -26.45
CA SER A 60 0.84 9.94 -26.30
C SER A 60 1.07 8.88 -25.22
N PRO A 61 2.21 8.16 -25.24
CA PRO A 61 2.55 7.18 -24.21
C PRO A 61 2.43 7.70 -22.77
N MET A 62 2.89 8.93 -22.53
CA MET A 62 2.81 9.56 -21.21
C MET A 62 1.37 9.70 -20.72
N PHE A 63 0.44 10.20 -21.56
CA PHE A 63 -0.97 10.33 -21.18
C PHE A 63 -1.68 8.99 -21.07
N PHE A 64 -1.24 7.97 -21.81
CA PHE A 64 -1.71 6.62 -21.64
C PHE A 64 -1.38 6.08 -20.23
N PHE A 65 -0.13 6.23 -19.77
CA PHE A 65 0.25 5.85 -18.42
C PHE A 65 -0.43 6.71 -17.36
N LEU A 66 -0.59 8.01 -17.58
CA LEU A 66 -1.34 8.91 -16.69
C LEU A 66 -2.79 8.45 -16.53
N SER A 67 -3.45 8.03 -17.61
CA SER A 67 -4.81 7.48 -17.55
C SER A 67 -4.86 6.16 -16.76
N ASN A 68 -3.85 5.29 -16.91
CA ASN A 68 -3.73 4.08 -16.09
C ASN A 68 -3.52 4.41 -14.61
N LEU A 69 -2.67 5.38 -14.30
CA LEU A 69 -2.46 5.87 -12.93
C LEU A 69 -3.75 6.43 -12.34
N SER A 70 -4.48 7.26 -13.09
CA SER A 70 -5.78 7.80 -12.64
C SER A 70 -6.82 6.70 -12.38
N PHE A 71 -6.84 5.65 -13.21
CA PHE A 71 -7.71 4.49 -12.95
C PHE A 71 -7.29 3.74 -11.68
N LEU A 72 -6.00 3.56 -11.47
CA LEU A 72 -5.43 2.93 -10.29
C LEU A 72 -5.80 3.72 -9.02
N GLU A 73 -5.70 5.05 -9.05
CA GLU A 73 -6.10 5.94 -7.96
C GLU A 73 -7.59 5.81 -7.60
N ILE A 74 -8.46 5.67 -8.60
CA ILE A 74 -9.89 5.40 -8.36
C ILE A 74 -10.06 4.05 -7.64
N CYS A 75 -9.35 3.00 -8.07
CA CYS A 75 -9.37 1.70 -7.41
C CYS A 75 -8.89 1.82 -5.96
N TYR A 76 -7.76 2.50 -5.74
CA TYR A 76 -7.12 2.67 -4.43
C TYR A 76 -8.05 3.33 -3.41
N VAL A 77 -8.62 4.49 -3.77
CA VAL A 77 -9.54 5.20 -2.86
C VAL A 77 -10.87 4.45 -2.65
N THR A 78 -11.31 3.69 -3.66
CA THR A 78 -12.56 2.91 -3.57
C THR A 78 -12.40 1.66 -2.68
N VAL A 79 -11.21 1.10 -2.60
CA VAL A 79 -10.92 -0.04 -1.71
C VAL A 79 -10.84 0.40 -0.24
N THR A 80 -10.37 1.61 0.05
CA THR A 80 -10.07 2.07 1.41
C THR A 80 -11.16 2.96 2.01
N VAL A 81 -11.53 4.03 1.32
CA VAL A 81 -12.33 5.12 1.90
C VAL A 81 -13.79 4.75 2.19
N PRO A 82 -14.54 4.00 1.35
CA PRO A 82 -15.94 3.69 1.64
C PRO A 82 -16.16 2.95 2.96
N LYS A 83 -15.26 2.02 3.30
CA LYS A 83 -15.34 1.32 4.59
C LYS A 83 -15.06 2.27 5.75
N LEU A 84 -14.04 3.14 5.62
CA LEU A 84 -13.74 4.16 6.61
C LEU A 84 -14.95 5.10 6.84
N LEU A 85 -15.58 5.56 5.77
CA LEU A 85 -16.80 6.40 5.87
C LEU A 85 -17.95 5.67 6.55
N ALA A 86 -18.16 4.38 6.24
CA ALA A 86 -19.19 3.57 6.87
C ALA A 86 -18.94 3.40 8.38
N VAL A 87 -17.68 3.23 8.77
CA VAL A 87 -17.28 3.16 10.18
C VAL A 87 -17.54 4.49 10.91
N LEU A 88 -17.23 5.62 10.29
CA LEU A 88 -17.42 6.95 10.88
C LEU A 88 -18.89 7.33 11.04
N ILE A 89 -19.79 6.94 10.10
CA ILE A 89 -21.24 7.26 10.18
C ILE A 89 -22.01 6.25 11.05
N ALA A 90 -21.89 4.98 10.69
CA ALA A 90 -22.76 3.95 11.22
C ALA A 90 -22.24 3.36 12.54
N GLN A 91 -21.07 3.79 13.00
CA GLN A 91 -20.34 3.20 14.13
C GLN A 91 -20.18 1.66 14.01
N ASN A 92 -20.38 1.15 12.80
CA ASN A 92 -20.22 -0.26 12.50
C ASN A 92 -18.75 -0.55 12.24
N LYS A 93 -18.05 -0.86 13.31
CA LYS A 93 -16.61 -1.13 13.33
C LYS A 93 -16.24 -2.50 12.77
N THR A 94 -17.19 -3.39 12.57
CA THR A 94 -16.92 -4.77 12.15
C THR A 94 -16.65 -4.86 10.65
N ILE A 95 -15.65 -5.67 10.28
CA ILE A 95 -15.37 -6.08 8.91
C ILE A 95 -15.23 -7.59 8.88
N SER A 96 -15.86 -8.27 7.91
CA SER A 96 -15.71 -9.71 7.81
C SER A 96 -14.27 -10.09 7.42
N PHE A 97 -13.83 -11.27 7.85
CA PHE A 97 -12.51 -11.79 7.51
C PHE A 97 -12.19 -11.70 6.01
N MET A 98 -13.14 -12.15 5.17
CA MET A 98 -12.96 -12.14 3.71
C MET A 98 -12.85 -10.71 3.14
N GLN A 99 -13.65 -9.76 3.65
CA GLN A 99 -13.57 -8.36 3.21
C GLN A 99 -12.24 -7.74 3.62
N CYS A 100 -11.73 -8.07 4.81
CA CYS A 100 -10.44 -7.61 5.30
C CYS A 100 -9.29 -8.14 4.42
N MET A 101 -9.26 -9.44 4.15
CA MET A 101 -8.25 -10.04 3.26
C MET A 101 -8.30 -9.44 1.84
N MET A 102 -9.50 -9.23 1.29
CA MET A 102 -9.67 -8.64 -0.04
C MET A 102 -9.23 -7.18 -0.07
N GLN A 103 -9.57 -6.40 0.97
CA GLN A 103 -9.13 -5.00 1.09
C GLN A 103 -7.61 -4.90 1.12
N MET A 104 -6.96 -5.70 1.96
CA MET A 104 -5.50 -5.76 2.06
C MET A 104 -4.86 -6.16 0.73
N TYR A 105 -5.35 -7.24 0.09
CA TYR A 105 -4.84 -7.71 -1.20
C TYR A 105 -4.92 -6.64 -2.30
N LEU A 106 -6.09 -6.01 -2.45
CA LEU A 106 -6.29 -4.99 -3.47
C LEU A 106 -5.49 -3.72 -3.18
N PHE A 107 -5.37 -3.31 -1.92
CA PHE A 107 -4.56 -2.18 -1.50
C PHE A 107 -3.08 -2.39 -1.86
N LEU A 108 -2.52 -3.53 -1.49
CA LEU A 108 -1.13 -3.88 -1.81
C LEU A 108 -0.90 -4.00 -3.32
N ALA A 109 -1.84 -4.62 -4.05
CA ALA A 109 -1.76 -4.73 -5.51
C ALA A 109 -1.72 -3.34 -6.17
N CYS A 110 -2.59 -2.42 -5.75
CA CYS A 110 -2.56 -1.05 -6.26
C CYS A 110 -1.21 -0.38 -6.01
N THR A 111 -0.64 -0.53 -4.82
CA THR A 111 0.68 0.02 -4.47
C THR A 111 1.79 -0.53 -5.39
N VAL A 112 1.81 -1.84 -5.62
CA VAL A 112 2.81 -2.47 -6.52
C VAL A 112 2.65 -2.01 -7.96
N ILE A 113 1.41 -1.93 -8.47
CA ILE A 113 1.14 -1.43 -9.82
C ILE A 113 1.62 0.01 -9.97
N GLU A 114 1.41 0.85 -8.96
CA GLU A 114 1.83 2.25 -8.96
C GLU A 114 3.35 2.39 -9.13
N PHE A 115 4.15 1.62 -8.38
CA PHE A 115 5.60 1.56 -8.55
C PHE A 115 6.01 1.25 -10.00
N HIS A 116 5.37 0.26 -10.63
CA HIS A 116 5.70 -0.14 -11.99
C HIS A 116 5.26 0.90 -13.03
N ILE A 117 4.07 1.48 -12.89
CA ILE A 117 3.56 2.52 -13.81
C ILE A 117 4.42 3.78 -13.73
N LEU A 118 4.79 4.24 -12.52
CA LEU A 118 5.70 5.38 -12.35
C LEU A 118 7.06 5.12 -12.97
N THR A 119 7.58 3.90 -12.87
CA THR A 119 8.84 3.50 -13.52
C THR A 119 8.70 3.49 -15.05
N ALA A 120 7.59 2.99 -15.58
CA ALA A 120 7.33 3.03 -17.03
C ALA A 120 7.23 4.48 -17.54
N MET A 121 6.63 5.40 -16.76
CA MET A 121 6.60 6.83 -17.06
C MET A 121 7.99 7.46 -17.02
N ALA A 122 8.83 7.10 -16.06
CA ALA A 122 10.22 7.56 -16.00
C ALA A 122 11.03 7.08 -17.21
N TYR A 123 10.84 5.82 -17.61
CA TYR A 123 11.46 5.28 -18.81
C TYR A 123 10.95 5.98 -20.08
N ASP A 124 9.66 6.26 -20.21
CA ASP A 124 9.10 7.06 -21.31
C ASP A 124 9.78 8.43 -21.42
N ARG A 125 9.93 9.13 -20.31
CA ARG A 125 10.62 10.43 -20.27
C ARG A 125 12.09 10.30 -20.67
N TYR A 126 12.78 9.27 -20.17
CA TYR A 126 14.17 8.99 -20.57
C TYR A 126 14.30 8.80 -22.09
N VAL A 127 13.46 7.96 -22.69
CA VAL A 127 13.52 7.73 -24.15
C VAL A 127 13.18 8.99 -24.93
N ALA A 128 12.16 9.75 -24.50
CA ALA A 128 11.75 10.98 -25.18
C ALA A 128 12.86 12.05 -25.20
N ILE A 129 13.67 12.14 -24.14
CA ILE A 129 14.69 13.18 -24.00
C ILE A 129 16.06 12.73 -24.50
N CYS A 130 16.47 11.50 -24.11
CA CYS A 130 17.80 11.00 -24.41
C CYS A 130 17.92 10.29 -25.78
N LYS A 131 16.78 9.80 -26.33
CA LYS A 131 16.73 9.07 -27.61
C LYS A 131 15.58 9.54 -28.52
N PRO A 132 15.46 10.86 -28.79
CA PRO A 132 14.29 11.44 -29.49
C PRO A 132 14.05 10.84 -30.86
N LEU A 133 15.10 10.52 -31.62
CA LEU A 133 14.99 9.94 -32.96
C LEU A 133 14.42 8.50 -32.98
N HIS A 134 14.51 7.79 -31.87
CA HIS A 134 14.03 6.42 -31.75
C HIS A 134 12.77 6.31 -30.89
N TYR A 135 12.23 7.43 -30.41
CA TYR A 135 11.13 7.47 -29.44
C TYR A 135 9.89 6.70 -29.93
N THR A 136 9.42 6.98 -31.15
CA THR A 136 8.24 6.32 -31.73
C THR A 136 8.42 4.83 -32.00
N ILE A 137 9.65 4.37 -32.15
CA ILE A 137 9.97 2.95 -32.34
C ILE A 137 9.99 2.23 -30.99
N ILE A 138 10.64 2.84 -30.00
CA ILE A 138 10.83 2.24 -28.66
C ILE A 138 9.51 2.31 -27.86
N MET A 139 8.88 3.48 -27.79
CA MET A 139 7.64 3.73 -27.02
C MET A 139 6.42 3.70 -27.94
N ASN A 140 6.28 2.64 -28.73
CA ASN A 140 5.09 2.45 -29.54
C ASN A 140 3.90 1.96 -28.70
N ARG A 141 2.69 2.08 -29.23
CA ARG A 141 1.45 1.72 -28.53
C ARG A 141 1.44 0.29 -27.97
N LYS A 142 2.03 -0.67 -28.72
CA LYS A 142 2.07 -2.07 -28.26
C LYS A 142 2.94 -2.23 -27.02
N VAL A 143 4.12 -1.59 -27.00
CA VAL A 143 5.02 -1.61 -25.84
C VAL A 143 4.35 -0.98 -24.62
N CYS A 144 3.69 0.16 -24.77
CA CYS A 144 2.98 0.80 -23.65
C CYS A 144 1.89 -0.10 -23.07
N ILE A 145 1.09 -0.74 -23.92
CA ILE A 145 0.05 -1.69 -23.49
C ILE A 145 0.66 -2.89 -22.77
N ILE A 146 1.73 -3.46 -23.32
CA ILE A 146 2.42 -4.60 -22.70
C ILE A 146 2.98 -4.21 -21.33
N LEU A 147 3.65 -3.06 -21.21
CA LEU A 147 4.17 -2.58 -19.93
C LEU A 147 3.05 -2.42 -18.89
N ALA A 148 1.91 -1.83 -19.28
CA ALA A 148 0.78 -1.69 -18.38
C ALA A 148 0.22 -3.06 -17.96
N ILE A 149 -0.08 -3.95 -18.91
CA ILE A 149 -0.63 -5.29 -18.62
C ILE A 149 0.32 -6.10 -17.73
N VAL A 150 1.62 -6.07 -18.02
CA VAL A 150 2.62 -6.79 -17.23
C VAL A 150 2.69 -6.25 -15.80
N SER A 151 2.60 -4.91 -15.62
CA SER A 151 2.56 -4.29 -14.29
C SER A 151 1.37 -4.80 -13.46
N TRP A 152 0.18 -4.89 -14.07
CA TRP A 152 -1.02 -5.42 -13.41
C TRP A 152 -0.90 -6.91 -13.09
N ILE A 153 -0.43 -7.73 -14.05
CA ILE A 153 -0.30 -9.17 -13.85
C ILE A 153 0.74 -9.50 -12.76
N ILE A 154 1.91 -8.86 -12.80
CA ILE A 154 2.95 -9.09 -11.81
C ILE A 154 2.43 -8.75 -10.42
N ALA A 155 1.81 -7.60 -10.22
CA ALA A 155 1.31 -7.18 -8.91
C ALA A 155 0.29 -8.16 -8.33
N PHE A 156 -0.65 -8.63 -9.14
CA PHE A 156 -1.64 -9.59 -8.67
C PHE A 156 -1.05 -10.96 -8.36
N LEU A 157 -0.08 -11.44 -9.15
CA LEU A 157 0.51 -12.77 -8.93
C LEU A 157 1.50 -12.77 -7.76
N ASP A 158 2.29 -11.72 -7.61
CA ASP A 158 3.31 -11.59 -6.58
C ASP A 158 2.72 -11.66 -5.15
N LEU A 159 1.55 -11.05 -4.96
CA LEU A 159 0.90 -10.98 -3.64
C LEU A 159 0.10 -12.22 -3.24
N VAL A 160 -0.16 -13.15 -4.17
CA VAL A 160 -0.95 -14.36 -3.86
C VAL A 160 -0.34 -15.21 -2.74
N PRO A 161 0.97 -15.54 -2.76
CA PRO A 161 1.56 -16.35 -1.69
C PRO A 161 1.45 -15.67 -0.33
N GLN A 162 1.74 -14.39 -0.25
CA GLN A 162 1.72 -13.60 0.98
C GLN A 162 0.32 -13.56 1.60
N VAL A 163 -0.70 -13.19 0.82
CA VAL A 163 -2.09 -13.11 1.31
C VAL A 163 -2.63 -14.49 1.67
N THR A 164 -2.21 -15.54 0.94
CA THR A 164 -2.60 -16.92 1.27
C THR A 164 -2.03 -17.34 2.63
N LEU A 165 -0.77 -17.07 2.91
CA LEU A 165 -0.14 -17.36 4.20
C LEU A 165 -0.83 -16.61 5.34
N ILE A 166 -1.11 -15.32 5.19
CA ILE A 166 -1.83 -14.53 6.19
C ILE A 166 -3.24 -15.07 6.42
N SER A 167 -3.95 -15.46 5.36
CA SER A 167 -5.30 -16.00 5.46
C SER A 167 -5.37 -17.36 6.18
N GLN A 168 -4.26 -18.09 6.21
CA GLN A 168 -4.12 -19.38 6.90
C GLN A 168 -3.59 -19.24 8.34
N SER A 169 -3.13 -18.04 8.73
CA SER A 169 -2.66 -17.77 10.07
C SER A 169 -3.79 -17.88 11.10
N SER A 170 -3.45 -18.30 12.31
CA SER A 170 -4.37 -18.33 13.43
C SER A 170 -4.33 -17.01 14.18
N PHE A 171 -5.47 -16.38 14.36
CA PHE A 171 -5.62 -15.12 15.12
C PHE A 171 -6.19 -15.47 16.50
N CYS A 172 -5.46 -15.21 17.59
CA CYS A 172 -5.81 -15.67 18.92
C CYS A 172 -5.93 -14.55 19.96
N SER A 173 -5.26 -13.41 19.75
CA SER A 173 -5.14 -12.38 20.78
C SER A 173 -6.46 -11.60 20.91
N SER A 174 -6.70 -10.69 20.02
CA SER A 174 -7.96 -9.97 19.91
C SER A 174 -8.37 -9.93 18.44
N ASN A 175 -9.61 -9.57 18.17
CA ASN A 175 -10.06 -9.29 16.80
C ASN A 175 -10.08 -7.79 16.51
N GLU A 176 -9.38 -6.99 17.30
CA GLU A 176 -9.35 -5.52 17.22
C GLU A 176 -8.13 -5.07 16.41
N ILE A 177 -8.36 -4.45 15.25
CA ILE A 177 -7.34 -3.87 14.40
C ILE A 177 -7.16 -2.41 14.80
N ASN A 178 -6.00 -2.07 15.38
CA ASN A 178 -5.65 -0.69 15.71
C ASN A 178 -5.18 0.08 14.46
N HIS A 179 -6.05 0.13 13.45
CA HIS A 179 -5.83 0.81 12.18
C HIS A 179 -7.16 1.23 11.57
N PHE A 180 -7.15 2.11 10.55
CA PHE A 180 -8.37 2.56 9.87
C PHE A 180 -8.75 1.72 8.65
N PHE A 181 -7.93 0.77 8.25
CA PHE A 181 -8.19 -0.27 7.23
C PHE A 181 -7.41 -1.54 7.56
N CYS A 182 -7.68 -2.62 6.83
CA CYS A 182 -6.95 -3.87 6.99
C CYS A 182 -5.54 -3.75 6.40
N ASP A 183 -4.57 -3.52 7.27
CA ASP A 183 -3.14 -3.50 6.94
C ASP A 183 -2.46 -4.81 7.32
N ILE A 184 -1.43 -5.18 6.56
CA ILE A 184 -0.66 -6.41 6.78
C ILE A 184 0.03 -6.42 8.14
N THR A 185 0.62 -5.29 8.53
CA THR A 185 1.35 -5.17 9.80
C THR A 185 0.41 -5.34 10.98
N ALA A 186 -0.74 -4.63 10.95
CA ALA A 186 -1.76 -4.76 11.99
C ALA A 186 -2.38 -6.15 12.09
N LEU A 187 -2.45 -6.91 11.00
CA LEU A 187 -2.91 -8.30 11.03
C LEU A 187 -1.86 -9.26 11.56
N MET A 188 -0.58 -8.98 11.30
CA MET A 188 0.51 -9.80 11.81
C MET A 188 0.64 -9.71 13.34
N THR A 189 0.41 -8.54 13.93
CA THR A 189 0.42 -8.38 15.41
C THR A 189 -0.70 -9.16 16.10
N LEU A 190 -1.79 -9.46 15.39
CA LEU A 190 -2.90 -10.28 15.91
C LEU A 190 -2.69 -11.79 15.69
N SER A 191 -1.68 -12.18 14.92
CA SER A 191 -1.40 -13.59 14.60
C SER A 191 -0.65 -14.28 15.73
N CYS A 192 -1.12 -15.47 16.09
CA CYS A 192 -0.41 -16.37 17.02
C CYS A 192 0.38 -17.46 16.29
N SER A 193 0.28 -17.50 14.97
CA SER A 193 1.09 -18.42 14.17
C SER A 193 2.52 -17.90 14.11
N GLU A 194 3.48 -18.79 13.86
CA GLU A 194 4.85 -18.38 13.56
C GLU A 194 4.84 -17.44 12.34
N THR A 195 5.04 -16.15 12.57
CA THR A 195 5.05 -15.11 11.53
C THR A 195 6.35 -15.07 10.75
N TYR A 196 7.37 -15.81 11.19
CA TYR A 196 8.72 -15.80 10.63
C TYR A 196 8.76 -15.97 9.10
N VAL A 197 7.93 -16.86 8.54
CA VAL A 197 7.88 -17.07 7.07
C VAL A 197 7.32 -15.84 6.37
N ILE A 198 6.24 -15.27 6.91
CA ILE A 198 5.59 -14.06 6.35
C ILE A 198 6.53 -12.86 6.47
N GLU A 199 7.17 -12.69 7.62
CA GLU A 199 8.16 -11.64 7.86
C GLU A 199 9.36 -11.78 6.91
N THR A 200 9.86 -13.00 6.71
CA THR A 200 10.96 -13.26 5.77
C THR A 200 10.56 -12.92 4.34
N ILE A 201 9.36 -13.29 3.91
CA ILE A 201 8.83 -12.92 2.59
C ILE A 201 8.73 -11.40 2.47
N ASN A 202 8.12 -10.72 3.44
CA ASN A 202 8.01 -9.26 3.46
C ASN A 202 9.37 -8.57 3.43
N TYR A 203 10.35 -9.13 4.15
CA TYR A 203 11.71 -8.58 4.22
C TYR A 203 12.47 -8.73 2.89
N ILE A 204 12.19 -9.77 2.11
CA ILE A 204 12.83 -10.02 0.81
C ILE A 204 12.05 -9.35 -0.33
N GLU A 205 10.73 -9.61 -0.43
CA GLU A 205 9.89 -9.10 -1.52
C GLU A 205 9.71 -7.60 -1.46
N GLY A 206 9.49 -7.05 -0.28
CA GLY A 206 9.28 -5.63 -0.10
C GLY A 206 10.40 -4.76 -0.69
N PRO A 207 11.70 -5.03 -0.40
CA PRO A 207 12.80 -4.37 -1.07
C PRO A 207 12.88 -4.65 -2.57
N LEU A 208 12.69 -5.87 -3.02
CA LEU A 208 12.75 -6.21 -4.44
C LEU A 208 11.69 -5.47 -5.25
N VAL A 209 10.45 -5.50 -4.79
CA VAL A 209 9.30 -4.86 -5.47
C VAL A 209 9.35 -3.34 -5.37
N GLY A 210 9.85 -2.78 -4.26
CA GLY A 210 9.93 -1.33 -4.05
C GLY A 210 11.23 -0.72 -4.56
N PHE A 211 12.41 -1.29 -4.25
CA PHE A 211 13.70 -0.68 -4.61
C PHE A 211 14.08 -0.88 -6.07
N THR A 212 13.70 -1.99 -6.70
CA THR A 212 14.02 -2.19 -8.13
C THR A 212 13.38 -1.10 -9.02
N PRO A 213 12.06 -0.83 -8.95
CA PRO A 213 11.44 0.28 -9.64
C PRO A 213 12.05 1.64 -9.28
N PHE A 214 12.35 1.85 -7.99
CA PHE A 214 13.00 3.08 -7.53
C PHE A 214 14.36 3.30 -8.18
N ILE A 215 15.25 2.30 -8.16
CA ILE A 215 16.57 2.40 -8.77
C ILE A 215 16.46 2.68 -10.27
N LEU A 216 15.58 1.98 -10.99
CA LEU A 216 15.35 2.21 -12.43
C LEU A 216 14.87 3.64 -12.70
N THR A 217 14.00 4.16 -11.84
CA THR A 217 13.52 5.54 -11.92
C THR A 217 14.65 6.53 -11.68
N VAL A 218 15.45 6.35 -10.64
CA VAL A 218 16.61 7.20 -10.34
C VAL A 218 17.61 7.19 -11.49
N ILE A 219 17.96 6.02 -12.02
CA ILE A 219 18.85 5.89 -13.17
C ILE A 219 18.29 6.68 -14.37
N SER A 220 17.01 6.53 -14.67
CA SER A 220 16.35 7.27 -15.76
C SER A 220 16.51 8.78 -15.58
N TYR A 221 16.27 9.28 -14.37
CA TYR A 221 16.40 10.72 -14.07
C TYR A 221 17.84 11.23 -14.08
N VAL A 222 18.82 10.43 -13.66
CA VAL A 222 20.24 10.80 -13.78
C VAL A 222 20.61 11.02 -15.24
N TYR A 223 20.18 10.15 -16.15
CA TYR A 223 20.41 10.33 -17.59
C TYR A 223 19.65 11.53 -18.17
N ILE A 224 18.38 11.74 -17.74
CA ILE A 224 17.57 12.88 -18.15
C ILE A 224 18.27 14.20 -17.76
N ILE A 225 18.66 14.35 -16.49
CA ILE A 225 19.34 15.53 -15.99
C ILE A 225 20.64 15.78 -16.77
N SER A 226 21.44 14.72 -16.95
CA SER A 226 22.70 14.79 -17.72
C SER A 226 22.46 15.27 -19.16
N ALA A 227 21.38 14.82 -19.80
CA ALA A 227 21.00 15.23 -21.15
C ALA A 227 20.49 16.70 -21.19
N VAL A 228 19.64 17.07 -20.23
CA VAL A 228 19.08 18.41 -20.13
C VAL A 228 20.18 19.48 -19.90
N LEU A 229 21.18 19.16 -19.07
CA LEU A 229 22.30 20.08 -18.81
C LEU A 229 23.18 20.31 -20.07
N LYS A 230 23.19 19.41 -21.05
CA LYS A 230 23.89 19.55 -22.33
C LYS A 230 23.12 20.41 -23.36
N ILE A 231 21.87 20.79 -23.09
CA ILE A 231 21.07 21.65 -23.97
C ILE A 231 21.60 23.09 -23.89
N HIS A 232 22.12 23.60 -25.01
CA HIS A 232 22.69 24.94 -25.08
C HIS A 232 21.64 26.07 -24.98
N SER A 233 20.43 25.85 -25.52
CA SER A 233 19.34 26.84 -25.48
C SER A 233 18.67 26.89 -24.10
N ALA A 234 18.76 28.04 -23.42
CA ALA A 234 18.13 28.22 -22.10
C ALA A 234 16.61 28.00 -22.14
N THR A 235 15.93 28.48 -23.17
CA THR A 235 14.47 28.33 -23.36
C THR A 235 14.08 26.85 -23.54
N SER A 236 14.82 26.09 -24.37
CA SER A 236 14.57 24.67 -24.59
C SER A 236 14.85 23.86 -23.32
N ARG A 237 15.94 24.17 -22.63
CA ARG A 237 16.29 23.55 -21.33
C ARG A 237 15.20 23.74 -20.29
N GLN A 238 14.69 24.98 -20.16
CA GLN A 238 13.62 25.29 -19.19
C GLN A 238 12.31 24.54 -19.51
N LYS A 239 11.90 24.47 -20.78
CA LYS A 239 10.71 23.69 -21.19
C LYS A 239 10.86 22.21 -20.86
N THR A 240 12.00 21.61 -21.22
CA THR A 240 12.26 20.18 -20.94
C THR A 240 12.28 19.92 -19.44
N PHE A 241 12.94 20.79 -18.67
CA PHE A 241 12.97 20.64 -17.21
C PHE A 241 11.58 20.77 -16.58
N SER A 242 10.76 21.74 -17.00
CA SER A 242 9.38 21.92 -16.50
C SER A 242 8.50 20.69 -16.75
N THR A 243 8.65 20.04 -17.91
CA THR A 243 7.88 18.83 -18.23
C THR A 243 8.29 17.63 -17.35
N CYS A 244 9.59 17.52 -17.03
CA CYS A 244 10.10 16.42 -16.20
C CYS A 244 9.90 16.65 -14.71
N SER A 245 9.93 17.91 -14.26
CA SER A 245 9.83 18.26 -12.84
C SER A 245 8.49 17.86 -12.25
N SER A 246 7.38 18.01 -12.98
CA SER A 246 6.06 17.58 -12.50
C SER A 246 6.01 16.08 -12.20
N HIS A 247 6.53 15.25 -13.10
CA HIS A 247 6.63 13.80 -12.87
C HIS A 247 7.61 13.46 -11.74
N LEU A 248 8.76 14.15 -11.69
CA LEU A 248 9.75 13.94 -10.62
C LEU A 248 9.17 14.26 -9.24
N ILE A 249 8.36 15.31 -9.11
CA ILE A 249 7.69 15.67 -7.85
C ILE A 249 6.75 14.55 -7.42
N VAL A 250 5.92 14.02 -8.33
CA VAL A 250 5.03 12.88 -8.03
C VAL A 250 5.83 11.67 -7.55
N VAL A 251 6.90 11.32 -8.26
CA VAL A 251 7.80 10.23 -7.90
C VAL A 251 8.41 10.43 -6.51
N LEU A 252 8.94 11.62 -6.23
CA LEU A 252 9.56 11.92 -4.92
C LEU A 252 8.54 11.88 -3.78
N LEU A 253 7.34 12.41 -3.99
CA LEU A 253 6.27 12.34 -3.00
C LEU A 253 5.87 10.89 -2.73
N PHE A 254 5.64 10.11 -3.77
CA PHE A 254 5.22 8.72 -3.64
C PHE A 254 6.26 7.85 -2.93
N TYR A 255 7.52 7.86 -3.39
CA TYR A 255 8.57 7.09 -2.73
C TYR A 255 8.89 7.61 -1.33
N GLY A 256 8.84 8.94 -1.13
CA GLY A 256 9.06 9.55 0.18
C GLY A 256 8.02 9.12 1.21
N THR A 257 6.74 9.16 0.85
CA THR A 257 5.65 8.70 1.74
C THR A 257 5.73 7.20 2.00
N SER A 258 6.04 6.39 0.99
CA SER A 258 6.19 4.94 1.14
C SER A 258 7.36 4.55 2.07
N ILE A 259 8.47 5.29 2.04
CA ILE A 259 9.62 5.06 2.94
C ILE A 259 9.25 5.46 4.37
N GLU A 260 8.56 6.58 4.54
CA GLU A 260 8.13 7.05 5.86
C GLU A 260 7.14 6.08 6.51
N GLU A 261 6.19 5.56 5.74
CA GLU A 261 5.23 4.55 6.19
C GLU A 261 5.95 3.28 6.67
N ARG A 262 6.91 2.78 5.90
CA ARG A 262 7.72 1.62 6.32
C ARG A 262 8.49 1.85 7.60
N LYS A 263 9.06 3.05 7.79
CA LYS A 263 9.77 3.39 9.04
C LYS A 263 8.82 3.36 10.23
N ARG A 264 7.62 3.93 10.10
CA ARG A 264 6.60 3.91 11.15
C ARG A 264 6.18 2.49 11.52
N GLN A 265 5.95 1.65 10.51
CA GLN A 265 5.61 0.24 10.73
C GLN A 265 6.73 -0.52 11.46
N GLN A 266 7.99 -0.29 11.10
CA GLN A 266 9.13 -0.89 11.81
C GLN A 266 9.24 -0.40 13.25
N GLN A 267 9.02 0.89 13.50
CA GLN A 267 9.03 1.43 14.86
C GLN A 267 7.92 0.83 15.72
N GLN A 268 6.71 0.73 15.21
CA GLN A 268 5.59 0.10 15.93
C GLN A 268 5.89 -1.35 16.28
N GLN A 269 6.44 -2.14 15.35
CA GLN A 269 6.84 -3.53 15.62
C GLN A 269 7.92 -3.62 16.70
N THR A 270 8.88 -2.70 16.73
CA THR A 270 9.94 -2.68 17.74
C THR A 270 9.38 -2.31 19.11
N GLU A 271 8.50 -1.31 19.20
CA GLU A 271 7.86 -0.90 20.45
C GLU A 271 6.96 -1.99 21.03
N GLU A 272 6.22 -2.73 20.18
CA GLU A 272 5.42 -3.88 20.61
C GLU A 272 6.26 -5.06 21.10
N GLN A 273 7.46 -5.27 20.57
CA GLN A 273 8.40 -6.30 21.02
C GLN A 273 9.11 -5.92 22.31
N GLU A 274 9.27 -4.63 22.61
CA GLU A 274 9.93 -4.12 23.82
C GLU A 274 8.95 -3.95 25.01
N ASP A 275 7.64 -4.09 24.84
CA ASP A 275 6.67 -3.97 25.92
C ASP A 275 6.71 -5.23 26.82
N PRO A 276 7.22 -5.13 28.08
CA PRO A 276 7.37 -6.28 28.96
C PRO A 276 6.03 -6.88 29.43
N GLN A 277 4.90 -6.27 29.12
CA GLN A 277 3.59 -6.81 29.47
C GLN A 277 3.15 -7.98 28.57
N VAL A 278 3.74 -8.13 27.39
CA VAL A 278 3.46 -9.26 26.51
C VAL A 278 4.20 -10.54 26.95
N ASP A 279 5.40 -10.39 27.51
CA ASP A 279 6.23 -11.51 27.99
C ASP A 279 5.68 -12.18 29.27
N VAL A 280 4.84 -11.49 30.03
CA VAL A 280 4.26 -12.05 31.28
C VAL A 280 3.13 -13.07 30.98
N LEU A 281 2.57 -13.04 29.79
CA LEU A 281 1.51 -13.99 29.38
C LEU A 281 2.04 -15.29 28.75
N TYR A 282 3.33 -15.36 28.44
CA TYR A 282 3.93 -16.53 27.78
C TYR A 282 5.12 -17.08 28.59
N ASP A 283 4.90 -17.46 29.87
CA ASP A 283 5.81 -18.31 30.64
C ASP A 283 5.26 -19.74 30.65
N PRO A 284 5.77 -20.66 29.82
CA PRO A 284 5.30 -22.04 29.77
C PRO A 284 5.65 -22.84 31.02
N HIS A 285 6.34 -22.25 31.99
CA HIS A 285 6.79 -22.88 33.22
C HIS A 285 6.10 -22.40 34.50
N LYS A 286 5.17 -21.47 34.47
CA LYS A 286 4.36 -21.10 35.63
C LYS A 286 3.17 -22.04 35.77
N SER A 287 3.36 -23.13 36.54
CA SER A 287 2.27 -23.87 37.15
C SER A 287 1.37 -22.95 37.98
N PRO A 288 0.04 -23.08 37.95
CA PRO A 288 -0.85 -22.34 38.82
C PRO A 288 -0.61 -22.78 40.27
N GLY A 289 0.15 -21.97 41.01
CA GLY A 289 0.29 -22.16 42.45
C GLY A 289 -1.02 -21.87 43.15
N TYR A 290 -1.59 -22.88 43.78
CA TYR A 290 -2.70 -22.75 44.70
C TYR A 290 -2.32 -21.78 45.83
N THR A 291 -2.93 -20.63 45.91
CA THR A 291 -2.94 -19.80 47.11
C THR A 291 -3.98 -20.35 48.08
N THR A 292 -3.52 -21.10 49.06
CA THR A 292 -4.27 -21.44 50.29
C THR A 292 -4.64 -20.14 51.00
N ILE A 293 -5.94 -19.91 51.13
CA ILE A 293 -6.48 -18.85 52.00
C ILE A 293 -6.35 -19.40 53.43
N GLU A 294 -5.37 -18.94 54.18
CA GLU A 294 -5.40 -19.07 55.65
C GLU A 294 -6.32 -18.02 56.25
N SER A 295 -7.41 -18.51 56.83
CA SER A 295 -8.23 -17.75 57.74
C SER A 295 -7.50 -17.65 59.10
N SER A 296 -7.27 -16.48 59.60
CA SER A 296 -6.93 -16.26 60.99
C SER A 296 -7.91 -15.30 61.61
N ALA A 297 -8.34 -15.74 62.75
CA ALA A 297 -9.30 -15.20 63.69
C ALA A 297 -9.06 -13.74 64.16
#